data_2dd3a13e1b640a5ab926f9d0544e4274
#
_entry.id   2dd3a13e1b640a5ab926f9d0544e4274
#
_cell.length_a   1.000
_cell.length_b   1.000
_cell.length_c   1.000
_cell.angle_alpha   90.00
_cell.angle_beta   90.00
_cell.angle_gamma   90.00
#
_symmetry.space_group_name_H-M   'P 1'
#
loop_
_entity.id
_entity.type
_entity.pdbx_description
1 polymer ?
#
loop_
_entity_poly.entity_id
_entity_poly.type
_entity_poly.pdbx_seq_one_letter_code
_entity_poly.pdbx_strand_id
1 'polypeptide(L)'
;MALVIQAAKLWSILLVTAALTGCEQEAPKPTAPEKPSASAAAVAPPVPTPEPPPPPKPREDCPEGSSGIGTSAEPCKASGDARMLEVKYTGKTTDEGPKFSVTNKSKKSVLYGSVAAYFYDKGGKQLQVTAGGKPRPMQICSGNIFAGAVKPDEKIYVFFSCVKKEHVPEGTATIEAEAKTVGFADESGTKNEYYWSNLDLVPDERPKGGLKSKTKPKK
;
A
#
# COMPACT_ATOMS: atom_id res chain seq x y z
N MET A 1 53.18 9.80 -20.93
CA MET A 1 53.93 9.84 -19.66
C MET A 1 53.20 10.76 -18.72
N ALA A 2 52.45 10.23 -17.79
CA ALA A 2 52.03 10.92 -16.55
C ALA A 2 51.52 9.86 -15.58
N LEU A 3 52.05 9.89 -14.41
CA LEU A 3 52.14 8.86 -13.38
C LEU A 3 50.85 8.76 -12.56
N VAL A 4 50.44 7.49 -12.31
CA VAL A 4 49.38 7.09 -11.40
C VAL A 4 49.86 7.29 -9.96
N ILE A 5 49.05 7.88 -9.10
CA ILE A 5 49.22 7.79 -7.64
C ILE A 5 47.98 7.14 -7.05
N GLN A 6 48.16 5.89 -6.63
CA GLN A 6 47.23 5.15 -5.77
C GLN A 6 47.37 5.66 -4.33
N ALA A 7 46.26 6.04 -3.72
CA ALA A 7 46.15 6.23 -2.28
C ALA A 7 45.26 5.16 -1.68
N ALA A 8 45.91 4.14 -1.11
CA ALA A 8 45.27 3.13 -0.26
C ALA A 8 44.89 3.77 1.08
N LYS A 9 43.64 3.76 1.47
CA LYS A 9 43.19 4.06 2.83
C LYS A 9 42.78 2.76 3.51
N LEU A 10 43.70 2.28 4.38
CA LEU A 10 43.43 1.30 5.41
C LEU A 10 42.44 1.88 6.42
N TRP A 11 41.31 1.23 6.60
CA TRP A 11 40.42 1.50 7.73
C TRP A 11 40.48 0.34 8.69
N SER A 12 40.92 0.70 9.89
CA SER A 12 41.06 -0.17 11.07
C SER A 12 39.74 -0.74 11.52
N ILE A 13 39.74 -2.05 11.70
CA ILE A 13 38.64 -2.81 12.30
C ILE A 13 38.74 -2.60 13.83
N LEU A 14 37.75 -1.94 14.40
CA LEU A 14 37.56 -1.84 15.85
C LEU A 14 36.62 -2.96 16.28
N LEU A 15 37.20 -4.01 16.90
CA LEU A 15 36.48 -5.09 17.59
C LEU A 15 35.91 -4.53 18.90
N VAL A 16 34.60 -4.40 19.00
CA VAL A 16 33.89 -4.18 20.26
C VAL A 16 33.36 -5.52 20.75
N THR A 17 34.03 -6.08 21.76
CA THR A 17 33.56 -7.23 22.54
C THR A 17 32.52 -6.76 23.55
N ALA A 18 31.24 -7.04 23.33
CA ALA A 18 30.17 -6.84 24.30
C ALA A 18 30.07 -8.09 25.20
N ALA A 19 30.32 -7.90 26.47
CA ALA A 19 30.16 -8.92 27.51
C ALA A 19 28.68 -9.20 27.74
N LEU A 20 28.27 -10.46 27.57
CA LEU A 20 26.99 -11.00 27.95
C LEU A 20 26.97 -11.24 29.48
N THR A 21 26.32 -10.35 30.24
CA THR A 21 25.91 -10.63 31.60
C THR A 21 24.61 -11.40 31.56
N GLY A 22 24.68 -12.70 31.84
CA GLY A 22 23.52 -13.57 32.03
C GLY A 22 22.74 -13.16 33.27
N CYS A 23 21.45 -12.86 33.12
CA CYS A 23 20.49 -12.91 34.22
C CYS A 23 20.01 -14.35 34.36
N GLU A 24 20.49 -15.01 35.37
CA GLU A 24 20.01 -16.31 35.85
C GLU A 24 18.62 -16.09 36.47
N GLN A 25 17.59 -16.53 35.79
CA GLN A 25 16.21 -16.46 36.28
C GLN A 25 15.95 -17.70 37.12
N GLU A 26 15.96 -17.50 38.43
CA GLU A 26 15.69 -18.52 39.44
C GLU A 26 14.29 -19.11 39.25
N ALA A 27 14.21 -20.43 39.08
CA ALA A 27 12.96 -21.15 38.91
C ALA A 27 12.13 -21.13 40.22
N PRO A 28 10.83 -20.88 40.15
CA PRO A 28 9.97 -20.90 41.34
C PRO A 28 9.81 -22.36 41.86
N LYS A 29 10.12 -22.54 43.14
CA LYS A 29 9.96 -23.77 43.91
C LYS A 29 8.49 -24.22 43.88
N PRO A 30 8.18 -25.50 43.69
CA PRO A 30 6.83 -26.00 43.70
C PRO A 30 6.24 -25.94 45.14
N THR A 31 5.21 -25.13 45.30
CA THR A 31 4.39 -25.04 46.51
C THR A 31 3.38 -26.19 46.49
N ALA A 32 3.30 -26.92 47.60
CA ALA A 32 2.42 -28.05 47.84
C ALA A 32 0.92 -27.69 47.62
N PRO A 33 0.09 -28.64 47.24
CA PRO A 33 -1.32 -28.35 46.95
C PRO A 33 -2.10 -28.07 48.23
N GLU A 34 -2.59 -26.87 48.35
CA GLU A 34 -3.54 -26.45 49.40
C GLU A 34 -4.90 -27.06 49.10
N LYS A 35 -5.43 -27.75 50.09
CA LYS A 35 -6.72 -28.44 50.08
C LYS A 35 -7.86 -27.42 49.80
N PRO A 36 -8.76 -27.64 48.83
CA PRO A 36 -9.83 -26.69 48.56
C PRO A 36 -10.83 -26.67 49.70
N SER A 37 -10.89 -25.54 50.41
CA SER A 37 -11.99 -25.21 51.32
C SER A 37 -13.20 -24.88 50.44
N ALA A 38 -14.25 -25.71 50.53
CA ALA A 38 -15.51 -25.48 49.85
C ALA A 38 -16.25 -24.30 50.54
N SER A 39 -15.94 -23.10 50.06
CA SER A 39 -16.77 -21.92 50.34
C SER A 39 -17.85 -21.87 49.26
N ALA A 40 -19.12 -22.04 49.64
CA ALA A 40 -20.26 -21.86 48.73
C ALA A 40 -20.29 -20.42 48.23
N ALA A 41 -19.73 -20.20 47.05
CA ALA A 41 -19.81 -18.92 46.36
C ALA A 41 -21.28 -18.74 45.89
N ALA A 42 -21.95 -17.75 46.45
CA ALA A 42 -23.22 -17.29 45.96
C ALA A 42 -23.09 -16.92 44.47
N VAL A 43 -23.85 -17.60 43.62
CA VAL A 43 -23.89 -17.34 42.18
C VAL A 43 -24.42 -15.93 41.97
N ALA A 44 -23.51 -15.01 41.60
CA ALA A 44 -23.89 -13.66 41.19
C ALA A 44 -24.81 -13.76 39.97
N PRO A 45 -25.88 -12.97 39.88
CA PRO A 45 -26.73 -12.92 38.70
C PRO A 45 -25.91 -12.60 37.46
N PRO A 46 -26.22 -13.22 36.30
CA PRO A 46 -25.48 -12.99 35.06
C PRO A 46 -25.54 -11.50 34.70
N VAL A 47 -24.35 -10.90 34.57
CA VAL A 47 -24.22 -9.52 34.07
C VAL A 47 -24.77 -9.53 32.64
N PRO A 48 -25.73 -8.63 32.30
CA PRO A 48 -26.25 -8.57 30.94
C PRO A 48 -25.10 -8.30 29.96
N THR A 49 -24.93 -9.21 28.99
CA THR A 49 -23.95 -9.04 27.91
C THR A 49 -24.32 -7.78 27.14
N PRO A 50 -23.40 -6.82 26.96
CA PRO A 50 -23.67 -5.62 26.17
C PRO A 50 -24.15 -6.01 24.78
N GLU A 51 -25.25 -5.45 24.34
CA GLU A 51 -25.76 -5.63 22.99
C GLU A 51 -24.70 -5.17 21.98
N PRO A 52 -24.39 -5.95 20.92
CA PRO A 52 -23.41 -5.57 19.93
C PRO A 52 -23.79 -4.21 19.29
N PRO A 53 -22.83 -3.31 19.06
CA PRO A 53 -23.13 -2.02 18.45
C PRO A 53 -23.80 -2.23 17.08
N PRO A 54 -24.76 -1.35 16.71
CA PRO A 54 -25.42 -1.45 15.41
C PRO A 54 -24.41 -1.37 14.28
N PRO A 55 -24.64 -2.10 13.17
CA PRO A 55 -23.72 -2.08 12.03
C PRO A 55 -23.55 -0.66 11.48
N PRO A 56 -22.33 -0.30 11.06
CA PRO A 56 -22.06 1.04 10.53
C PRO A 56 -22.88 1.28 9.26
N LYS A 57 -23.45 2.50 9.14
CA LYS A 57 -24.26 2.89 7.99
C LYS A 57 -23.37 3.21 6.77
N PRO A 58 -23.83 2.92 5.53
CA PRO A 58 -23.16 3.36 4.32
C PRO A 58 -22.95 4.87 4.30
N ARG A 59 -21.82 5.31 3.73
CA ARG A 59 -21.47 6.71 3.56
C ARG A 59 -22.27 7.32 2.40
N GLU A 60 -22.92 8.45 2.62
CA GLU A 60 -23.77 9.10 1.60
C GLU A 60 -22.96 9.87 0.55
N ASP A 61 -21.75 10.36 0.91
CA ASP A 61 -20.88 11.16 0.04
C ASP A 61 -19.78 10.34 -0.66
N CYS A 62 -19.97 9.03 -0.83
CA CYS A 62 -19.13 8.23 -1.72
C CYS A 62 -19.12 8.88 -3.13
N PRO A 63 -17.97 8.86 -3.86
CA PRO A 63 -17.91 9.31 -5.23
C PRO A 63 -18.95 8.62 -6.12
N GLU A 64 -19.46 9.37 -7.12
CA GLU A 64 -20.48 8.88 -8.05
C GLU A 64 -20.14 7.50 -8.63
N GLY A 65 -21.11 6.59 -8.63
CA GLY A 65 -20.93 5.22 -9.09
C GLY A 65 -20.23 4.29 -8.11
N SER A 66 -20.08 4.72 -6.85
CA SER A 66 -19.52 3.89 -5.77
C SER A 66 -20.42 3.91 -4.53
N SER A 67 -20.27 2.90 -3.67
CA SER A 67 -21.00 2.78 -2.40
C SER A 67 -20.19 2.00 -1.37
N GLY A 68 -20.45 2.25 -0.09
CA GLY A 68 -19.78 1.56 1.02
C GLY A 68 -19.72 2.43 2.26
N ILE A 69 -19.01 1.97 3.28
CA ILE A 69 -18.84 2.70 4.55
C ILE A 69 -17.74 3.79 4.42
N GLY A 70 -16.82 3.64 3.47
CA GLY A 70 -15.72 4.56 3.24
C GLY A 70 -14.53 4.36 4.17
N THR A 71 -14.47 3.31 4.99
CA THR A 71 -13.29 3.01 5.82
C THR A 71 -12.17 2.39 4.97
N SER A 72 -10.96 2.28 5.52
CA SER A 72 -9.86 1.58 4.84
C SER A 72 -10.13 0.09 4.64
N ALA A 73 -10.88 -0.55 5.54
CA ALA A 73 -11.28 -1.95 5.45
C ALA A 73 -12.47 -2.15 4.50
N GLU A 74 -13.40 -1.20 4.49
CA GLU A 74 -14.59 -1.21 3.64
C GLU A 74 -14.75 0.15 2.93
N PRO A 75 -13.97 0.37 1.87
CA PRO A 75 -14.00 1.64 1.13
C PRO A 75 -15.30 1.81 0.32
N CYS A 76 -15.54 3.02 -0.18
CA CYS A 76 -16.52 3.25 -1.24
C CYS A 76 -16.10 2.42 -2.47
N LYS A 77 -16.81 1.34 -2.79
CA LYS A 77 -16.45 0.41 -3.86
C LYS A 77 -17.06 0.87 -5.17
N ALA A 78 -16.23 1.03 -6.18
CA ALA A 78 -16.62 1.27 -7.56
C ALA A 78 -16.28 0.07 -8.45
N SER A 79 -16.80 0.05 -9.66
CA SER A 79 -16.56 -0.97 -10.68
C SER A 79 -16.31 -0.36 -12.06
N GLY A 80 -15.87 -1.20 -13.00
CA GLY A 80 -15.60 -0.82 -14.37
C GLY A 80 -14.39 0.10 -14.51
N ASP A 81 -14.51 1.15 -15.32
CA ASP A 81 -13.41 2.06 -15.69
C ASP A 81 -13.35 3.35 -14.86
N ALA A 82 -14.14 3.46 -13.81
CA ALA A 82 -14.14 4.62 -12.91
C ALA A 82 -12.76 4.80 -12.25
N ARG A 83 -12.19 6.02 -12.34
CA ARG A 83 -10.87 6.38 -11.81
C ARG A 83 -10.93 7.68 -11.05
N MET A 84 -10.33 7.69 -9.86
CA MET A 84 -10.13 8.91 -9.07
C MET A 84 -8.75 9.54 -9.34
N LEU A 85 -7.76 8.72 -9.70
CA LEU A 85 -6.43 9.18 -10.12
C LEU A 85 -6.11 8.63 -11.51
N GLU A 86 -5.48 9.45 -12.33
CA GLU A 86 -4.83 9.02 -13.57
C GLU A 86 -3.33 8.92 -13.31
N VAL A 87 -2.77 7.72 -13.41
CA VAL A 87 -1.34 7.45 -13.20
C VAL A 87 -0.72 7.04 -14.52
N LYS A 88 0.31 7.78 -14.96
CA LYS A 88 1.00 7.51 -16.24
C LYS A 88 2.50 7.47 -16.04
N TYR A 89 3.15 6.46 -16.59
CA TYR A 89 4.60 6.43 -16.75
C TYR A 89 5.05 7.53 -17.72
N THR A 90 6.09 8.30 -17.35
CA THR A 90 6.56 9.43 -18.16
C THR A 90 7.52 9.05 -19.28
N GLY A 91 7.86 7.76 -19.41
CA GLY A 91 8.91 7.28 -20.32
C GLY A 91 10.33 7.44 -19.79
N LYS A 92 10.49 7.91 -18.54
CA LYS A 92 11.80 8.13 -17.91
C LYS A 92 11.98 7.20 -16.72
N THR A 93 13.10 6.48 -16.70
CA THR A 93 13.58 5.71 -15.55
C THR A 93 14.95 6.26 -15.15
N THR A 94 15.12 6.57 -13.86
CA THR A 94 16.37 7.06 -13.25
C THR A 94 16.90 6.01 -12.26
N ASP A 95 17.91 6.34 -11.50
CA ASP A 95 18.40 5.46 -10.42
C ASP A 95 17.38 5.34 -9.27
N GLU A 96 16.50 6.34 -9.11
CA GLU A 96 15.37 6.27 -8.17
C GLU A 96 14.22 5.37 -8.64
N GLY A 97 14.22 4.97 -9.93
CA GLY A 97 13.22 4.15 -10.57
C GLY A 97 12.43 4.85 -11.67
N PRO A 98 11.31 4.24 -12.12
CA PRO A 98 10.39 4.85 -13.09
C PRO A 98 9.70 6.09 -12.51
N LYS A 99 9.67 7.18 -13.32
CA LYS A 99 8.98 8.42 -12.99
C LYS A 99 7.55 8.38 -13.51
N PHE A 100 6.60 8.69 -12.63
CA PHE A 100 5.17 8.74 -12.98
C PHE A 100 4.64 10.16 -12.89
N SER A 101 3.64 10.46 -13.72
CA SER A 101 2.75 11.61 -13.51
C SER A 101 1.45 11.09 -12.90
N VAL A 102 0.96 11.78 -11.88
CA VAL A 102 -0.31 11.48 -11.21
C VAL A 102 -1.19 12.71 -11.33
N THR A 103 -2.41 12.53 -11.85
CA THR A 103 -3.40 13.61 -11.95
C THR A 103 -4.62 13.21 -11.13
N ASN A 104 -5.02 14.06 -10.20
CA ASN A 104 -6.25 13.87 -9.44
C ASN A 104 -7.46 14.23 -10.30
N LYS A 105 -8.34 13.27 -10.56
CA LYS A 105 -9.58 13.43 -11.33
C LYS A 105 -10.81 13.57 -10.44
N SER A 106 -10.62 13.48 -9.13
CA SER A 106 -11.70 13.61 -8.15
C SER A 106 -11.93 15.09 -7.78
N LYS A 107 -13.06 15.35 -7.13
CA LYS A 107 -13.43 16.68 -6.60
C LYS A 107 -12.82 16.98 -5.22
N LYS A 108 -12.13 16.01 -4.59
CA LYS A 108 -11.51 16.14 -3.27
C LYS A 108 -10.00 15.92 -3.34
N SER A 109 -9.27 16.49 -2.39
CA SER A 109 -7.84 16.26 -2.26
C SER A 109 -7.55 14.81 -1.88
N VAL A 110 -6.51 14.22 -2.49
CA VAL A 110 -6.07 12.84 -2.27
C VAL A 110 -4.80 12.84 -1.46
N LEU A 111 -4.77 12.10 -0.36
CA LEU A 111 -3.60 11.97 0.53
C LEU A 111 -2.98 10.57 0.47
N TYR A 112 -3.80 9.53 0.38
CA TYR A 112 -3.36 8.13 0.32
C TYR A 112 -3.60 7.54 -1.05
N GLY A 113 -2.69 6.67 -1.50
CA GLY A 113 -2.85 5.89 -2.73
C GLY A 113 -2.39 4.45 -2.56
N SER A 114 -3.10 3.54 -3.22
CA SER A 114 -2.60 2.20 -3.52
C SER A 114 -2.55 2.05 -5.04
N VAL A 115 -1.34 2.03 -5.60
CA VAL A 115 -1.07 2.03 -7.04
C VAL A 115 -0.41 0.71 -7.41
N ALA A 116 -0.93 0.05 -8.45
CA ALA A 116 -0.34 -1.13 -9.06
C ALA A 116 0.45 -0.73 -10.31
N ALA A 117 1.72 -1.12 -10.38
CA ALA A 117 2.58 -0.95 -11.55
C ALA A 117 2.75 -2.28 -12.29
N TYR A 118 2.54 -2.26 -13.61
CA TYR A 118 2.62 -3.38 -14.54
C TYR A 118 3.76 -3.16 -15.52
N PHE A 119 4.41 -4.24 -15.89
CA PHE A 119 5.56 -4.22 -16.79
C PHE A 119 5.26 -5.10 -18.00
N TYR A 120 5.58 -4.62 -19.18
CA TYR A 120 5.33 -5.36 -20.43
C TYR A 120 6.59 -5.41 -21.29
N ASP A 121 6.80 -6.53 -21.96
CA ASP A 121 7.84 -6.70 -22.96
C ASP A 121 7.49 -5.97 -24.28
N LYS A 122 8.38 -6.07 -25.27
CA LYS A 122 8.16 -5.47 -26.60
C LYS A 122 6.93 -6.05 -27.31
N GLY A 123 6.58 -7.31 -27.06
CA GLY A 123 5.41 -7.98 -27.60
C GLY A 123 4.10 -7.61 -26.90
N GLY A 124 4.17 -6.87 -25.80
CA GLY A 124 3.00 -6.52 -24.98
C GLY A 124 2.58 -7.61 -23.99
N LYS A 125 3.40 -8.64 -23.80
CA LYS A 125 3.20 -9.65 -22.77
C LYS A 125 3.55 -9.05 -21.41
N GLN A 126 2.68 -9.27 -20.43
CA GLN A 126 2.92 -8.86 -19.04
C GLN A 126 4.06 -9.67 -18.43
N LEU A 127 5.00 -8.96 -17.81
CA LEU A 127 6.13 -9.53 -17.08
C LEU A 127 5.79 -9.62 -15.59
N GLN A 128 6.30 -10.66 -14.93
CA GLN A 128 6.18 -10.82 -13.50
C GLN A 128 7.28 -10.03 -12.78
N VAL A 129 6.95 -9.48 -11.63
CA VAL A 129 7.89 -8.85 -10.69
C VAL A 129 8.23 -9.84 -9.57
N THR A 130 9.42 -9.73 -8.99
CA THR A 130 9.78 -10.50 -7.81
C THR A 130 9.67 -9.61 -6.58
N ALA A 131 8.72 -9.91 -5.71
CA ALA A 131 8.55 -9.19 -4.45
C ALA A 131 8.57 -10.18 -3.28
N GLY A 132 9.52 -9.98 -2.35
CA GLY A 132 9.71 -10.90 -1.23
C GLY A 132 10.08 -12.33 -1.68
N GLY A 133 10.84 -12.48 -2.76
CA GLY A 133 11.27 -13.76 -3.33
C GLY A 133 10.18 -14.55 -4.06
N LYS A 134 8.99 -13.99 -4.25
CA LYS A 134 7.87 -14.64 -4.96
C LYS A 134 7.50 -13.86 -6.21
N PRO A 135 7.19 -14.55 -7.34
CA PRO A 135 6.69 -13.89 -8.53
C PRO A 135 5.28 -13.32 -8.27
N ARG A 136 5.04 -12.12 -8.78
CA ARG A 136 3.74 -11.43 -8.72
C ARG A 136 3.42 -10.78 -10.05
N PRO A 137 2.13 -10.65 -10.41
CA PRO A 137 1.72 -10.05 -11.68
C PRO A 137 2.01 -8.54 -11.75
N MET A 138 2.15 -7.88 -10.60
CA MET A 138 2.33 -6.43 -10.51
C MET A 138 3.08 -6.06 -9.23
N GLN A 139 3.65 -4.85 -9.21
CA GLN A 139 4.17 -4.22 -8.01
C GLN A 139 3.13 -3.28 -7.42
N ILE A 140 2.80 -3.44 -6.13
CA ILE A 140 1.84 -2.56 -5.44
C ILE A 140 2.57 -1.64 -4.49
N CYS A 141 2.29 -0.34 -4.62
CA CYS A 141 2.74 0.71 -3.73
C CYS A 141 1.54 1.26 -2.96
N SER A 142 1.59 1.29 -1.65
CA SER A 142 0.47 1.77 -0.82
C SER A 142 0.98 2.66 0.30
N GLY A 143 0.21 3.70 0.62
CA GLY A 143 0.52 4.66 1.69
C GLY A 143 0.33 6.11 1.24
N ASN A 144 0.94 7.03 1.98
CA ASN A 144 1.03 8.44 1.60
C ASN A 144 2.17 8.60 0.58
N ILE A 145 1.96 8.02 -0.62
CA ILE A 145 2.96 7.92 -1.69
C ILE A 145 3.12 9.20 -2.52
N PHE A 146 2.36 10.24 -2.21
CA PHE A 146 2.32 11.51 -2.95
C PHE A 146 2.91 12.62 -2.09
N ALA A 147 4.04 12.82 -1.80
CA ALA A 147 4.71 13.94 -1.06
C ALA A 147 3.78 15.07 -0.52
N GLY A 148 2.57 14.75 -0.06
CA GLY A 148 1.50 15.63 0.38
C GLY A 148 0.15 15.34 -0.28
N ALA A 149 -0.86 16.16 0.02
CA ALA A 149 -2.19 16.02 -0.57
C ALA A 149 -2.19 16.54 -2.02
N VAL A 150 -2.69 15.74 -2.94
CA VAL A 150 -2.88 16.10 -4.36
C VAL A 150 -4.25 16.75 -4.53
N LYS A 151 -4.31 18.04 -4.84
CA LYS A 151 -5.55 18.79 -4.99
C LYS A 151 -6.36 18.34 -6.21
N PRO A 152 -7.68 18.63 -6.29
CA PRO A 152 -8.47 18.40 -7.48
C PRO A 152 -7.78 19.00 -8.73
N ASP A 153 -7.79 18.23 -9.83
CA ASP A 153 -7.16 18.56 -11.12
C ASP A 153 -5.63 18.81 -11.08
N GLU A 154 -5.02 18.70 -9.91
CA GLU A 154 -3.57 18.84 -9.78
C GLU A 154 -2.85 17.66 -10.44
N LYS A 155 -1.74 17.99 -11.12
CA LYS A 155 -0.81 17.03 -11.70
C LYS A 155 0.54 17.14 -11.02
N ILE A 156 0.97 16.04 -10.43
CA ILE A 156 2.29 15.91 -9.78
C ILE A 156 3.16 14.90 -10.51
N TYR A 157 4.47 14.92 -10.21
CA TYR A 157 5.43 13.93 -10.69
C TYR A 157 6.09 13.25 -9.50
N VAL A 158 6.07 11.92 -9.50
CA VAL A 158 6.55 11.12 -8.37
C VAL A 158 7.40 9.93 -8.82
N PHE A 159 8.28 9.49 -7.92
CA PHE A 159 8.90 8.17 -7.92
C PHE A 159 8.26 7.37 -6.78
N PHE A 160 7.75 6.20 -7.09
CA PHE A 160 7.21 5.32 -6.05
C PHE A 160 8.36 4.52 -5.42
N SER A 161 8.63 4.72 -4.14
CA SER A 161 9.73 4.08 -3.41
C SER A 161 9.70 2.54 -3.45
N CYS A 162 8.53 1.96 -3.73
CA CYS A 162 8.37 0.51 -3.91
C CYS A 162 8.70 0.02 -5.33
N VAL A 163 8.89 0.92 -6.31
CA VAL A 163 9.24 0.61 -7.70
C VAL A 163 10.58 1.25 -8.02
N LYS A 164 11.66 0.72 -7.45
CA LYS A 164 13.01 1.13 -7.76
C LYS A 164 13.49 0.51 -9.08
N LYS A 165 14.61 0.99 -9.60
CA LYS A 165 15.22 0.48 -10.85
C LYS A 165 15.46 -1.03 -10.80
N GLU A 166 15.94 -1.55 -9.68
CA GLU A 166 16.18 -2.99 -9.47
C GLU A 166 14.91 -3.85 -9.42
N HIS A 167 13.74 -3.23 -9.22
CA HIS A 167 12.45 -3.91 -9.24
C HIS A 167 11.82 -3.99 -10.63
N VAL A 168 12.40 -3.30 -11.62
CA VAL A 168 11.92 -3.33 -13.01
C VAL A 168 12.43 -4.63 -13.66
N PRO A 169 11.53 -5.54 -14.10
CA PRO A 169 11.94 -6.80 -14.72
C PRO A 169 12.79 -6.57 -15.97
N GLU A 170 13.77 -7.45 -16.19
CA GLU A 170 14.55 -7.44 -17.40
C GLU A 170 13.65 -7.64 -18.64
N GLY A 171 13.95 -6.97 -19.75
CA GLY A 171 13.15 -7.01 -20.97
C GLY A 171 11.91 -6.10 -20.95
N THR A 172 11.70 -5.30 -19.88
CA THR A 172 10.60 -4.32 -19.82
C THR A 172 10.75 -3.28 -20.93
N ALA A 173 9.74 -3.18 -21.77
CA ALA A 173 9.63 -2.17 -22.82
C ALA A 173 8.59 -1.09 -22.51
N THR A 174 7.59 -1.42 -21.70
CA THR A 174 6.51 -0.50 -21.32
C THR A 174 6.16 -0.69 -19.86
N ILE A 175 5.90 0.42 -19.17
CA ILE A 175 5.41 0.42 -17.77
C ILE A 175 4.06 1.12 -17.77
N GLU A 176 3.08 0.53 -17.09
CA GLU A 176 1.76 1.11 -16.88
C GLU A 176 1.42 1.06 -15.39
N ALA A 177 0.57 1.96 -14.94
CA ALA A 177 0.15 1.99 -13.55
C ALA A 177 -1.32 2.40 -13.39
N GLU A 178 -1.98 1.84 -12.38
CA GLU A 178 -3.36 2.14 -12.01
C GLU A 178 -3.49 2.32 -10.51
N ALA A 179 -4.30 3.29 -10.12
CA ALA A 179 -4.68 3.46 -8.72
C ALA A 179 -5.91 2.60 -8.40
N LYS A 180 -5.73 1.61 -7.52
CA LYS A 180 -6.83 0.74 -7.08
C LYS A 180 -7.58 1.27 -5.87
N THR A 181 -6.88 1.99 -4.99
CA THR A 181 -7.46 2.57 -3.77
C THR A 181 -6.94 3.99 -3.58
N VAL A 182 -7.82 4.87 -3.16
CA VAL A 182 -7.53 6.28 -2.92
C VAL A 182 -8.11 6.65 -1.56
N GLY A 183 -7.32 7.35 -0.72
CA GLY A 183 -7.78 7.97 0.51
C GLY A 183 -7.92 9.47 0.30
N PHE A 184 -9.11 9.99 0.53
CA PHE A 184 -9.38 11.41 0.44
C PHE A 184 -9.00 12.11 1.74
N ALA A 185 -8.37 13.27 1.61
CA ALA A 185 -8.00 14.08 2.74
C ALA A 185 -9.22 14.71 3.41
N ASP A 186 -9.14 14.90 4.71
CA ASP A 186 -10.05 15.75 5.48
C ASP A 186 -9.84 17.24 5.11
N GLU A 187 -10.64 18.13 5.70
CA GLU A 187 -10.56 19.58 5.47
C GLU A 187 -9.16 20.15 5.81
N SER A 188 -8.46 19.56 6.78
CA SER A 188 -7.11 19.98 7.15
C SER A 188 -6.04 19.53 6.13
N GLY A 189 -6.35 18.57 5.26
CA GLY A 189 -5.41 17.98 4.30
C GLY A 189 -4.35 17.07 4.92
N THR A 190 -4.52 16.68 6.20
CA THR A 190 -3.49 15.94 6.96
C THR A 190 -3.88 14.52 7.32
N LYS A 191 -5.18 14.19 7.31
CA LYS A 191 -5.71 12.87 7.63
C LYS A 191 -6.60 12.35 6.52
N ASN A 192 -6.67 11.03 6.38
CA ASN A 192 -7.64 10.42 5.47
C ASN A 192 -9.02 10.44 6.11
N GLU A 193 -9.96 11.09 5.47
CA GLU A 193 -11.36 11.15 5.90
C GLU A 193 -12.09 9.87 5.53
N TYR A 194 -11.93 9.42 4.28
CA TYR A 194 -12.51 8.17 3.80
C TYR A 194 -11.72 7.61 2.61
N TYR A 195 -12.07 6.38 2.19
CA TYR A 195 -11.39 5.65 1.13
C TYR A 195 -12.36 5.26 0.02
N TRP A 196 -11.84 5.24 -1.19
CA TRP A 196 -12.48 4.72 -2.38
C TRP A 196 -11.62 3.61 -2.98
N SER A 197 -12.23 2.59 -3.61
CA SER A 197 -11.49 1.52 -4.27
C SER A 197 -12.23 1.01 -5.51
N ASN A 198 -11.45 0.64 -6.55
CA ASN A 198 -11.93 -0.05 -7.72
C ASN A 198 -10.95 -1.17 -8.09
N LEU A 199 -11.33 -2.40 -7.79
CA LEU A 199 -10.48 -3.57 -8.04
C LEU A 199 -10.48 -4.00 -9.51
N ASP A 200 -11.48 -3.61 -10.29
CA ASP A 200 -11.55 -3.93 -11.72
C ASP A 200 -10.40 -3.29 -12.51
N LEU A 201 -9.83 -2.20 -12.00
CA LEU A 201 -8.69 -1.52 -12.63
C LEU A 201 -7.38 -2.30 -12.53
N VAL A 202 -7.28 -3.25 -11.60
CA VAL A 202 -6.03 -3.91 -11.24
C VAL A 202 -6.13 -5.45 -11.24
N PRO A 203 -6.59 -6.07 -12.34
CA PRO A 203 -6.60 -7.52 -12.45
C PRO A 203 -5.17 -8.07 -12.50
N ASP A 204 -4.99 -9.32 -12.08
CA ASP A 204 -3.70 -10.01 -12.15
C ASP A 204 -3.21 -10.15 -13.60
N GLU A 205 -4.10 -10.47 -14.53
CA GLU A 205 -3.85 -10.46 -15.96
C GLU A 205 -4.42 -9.19 -16.58
N ARG A 206 -3.57 -8.20 -16.79
CA ARG A 206 -3.97 -6.91 -17.33
C ARG A 206 -3.43 -6.74 -18.75
N PRO A 207 -4.29 -6.55 -19.77
CA PRO A 207 -3.81 -6.30 -21.13
C PRO A 207 -3.05 -4.96 -21.19
N LYS A 208 -2.00 -4.89 -22.01
CA LYS A 208 -1.31 -3.62 -22.31
C LYS A 208 -2.31 -2.59 -22.85
N GLY A 209 -2.27 -1.37 -22.32
CA GLY A 209 -3.23 -0.30 -22.60
C GLY A 209 -4.43 -0.30 -21.65
N GLY A 210 -4.46 -1.21 -20.66
CA GLY A 210 -5.48 -1.28 -19.63
C GLY A 210 -6.83 -1.81 -20.08
N LEU A 211 -7.78 -1.76 -19.18
CA LEU A 211 -9.18 -2.08 -19.49
C LEU A 211 -9.72 -0.97 -20.40
N LYS A 212 -10.06 -1.31 -21.62
CA LYS A 212 -10.73 -0.39 -22.52
C LYS A 212 -12.12 -0.10 -21.96
N SER A 213 -12.46 1.17 -21.77
CA SER A 213 -13.83 1.57 -21.48
C SER A 213 -14.75 0.91 -22.49
N LYS A 214 -15.73 0.16 -21.99
CA LYS A 214 -16.83 -0.30 -22.84
C LYS A 214 -17.69 0.94 -23.15
N THR A 215 -17.22 1.80 -24.05
CA THR A 215 -18.04 2.86 -24.60
C THR A 215 -19.30 2.21 -25.15
N LYS A 216 -20.43 2.41 -24.46
CA LYS A 216 -21.73 2.07 -25.04
C LYS A 216 -21.81 2.77 -26.39
N PRO A 217 -22.09 2.06 -27.50
CA PRO A 217 -22.31 2.73 -28.78
C PRO A 217 -23.43 3.73 -28.56
N LYS A 218 -23.19 5.00 -28.86
CA LYS A 218 -24.25 6.02 -28.92
C LYS A 218 -25.29 5.50 -29.89
N LYS A 219 -26.50 5.19 -29.39
CA LYS A 219 -27.67 5.00 -30.19
C LYS A 219 -28.12 6.35 -30.76
#